data_d1bda3f7e32ac37b2c5425e08f81c93f
#
_entry.id   d1bda3f7e32ac37b2c5425e08f81c93f
#
_cell.length_a   1.000
_cell.length_b   1.000
_cell.length_c   1.000
_cell.angle_alpha   90.00
_cell.angle_beta   90.00
_cell.angle_gamma   90.00
#
_symmetry.space_group_name_H-M   'P 1'
#
loop_
_entity.id
_entity.type
_entity.pdbx_description
1 polymer ?
#
loop_
_entity_poly.entity_id
_entity_poly.type
_entity_poly.pdbx_seq_one_letter_code
_entity_poly.pdbx_strand_id
1 'polypeptide(L)'
;MKSLDKKVILVMIDAQGFETAVLRAGFFEHLAESGLAAKYRVQCGLPSSSRPMYETILTGLPVHAHGIYSNQTVRRSRCENLFSLTRAHGRSNAAAAYGWVSELYTDHAPFDLYADRMCLQGSGDIDHGIFYMEDTYPDSHLYADAEMLRLMYHPDFMLVHPMNVDDEGHKHTSASREYGHASEVSFDQLAILFDRWRGDGYDILITG
;
A
#
# COMPACT_ATOMS: atom_id res chain seq x y z
N MET A 1 -14.02 22.16 -14.42
CA MET A 1 -13.26 20.94 -14.02
C MET A 1 -14.27 19.82 -13.86
N LYS A 2 -14.18 18.72 -14.60
CA LYS A 2 -14.99 17.53 -14.29
C LYS A 2 -14.55 17.05 -12.91
N SER A 3 -15.48 16.95 -11.96
CA SER A 3 -15.24 16.30 -10.67
C SER A 3 -14.71 14.88 -10.96
N LEU A 4 -13.52 14.55 -10.48
CA LEU A 4 -13.03 13.19 -10.45
C LEU A 4 -13.72 12.51 -9.25
N ASP A 5 -14.98 12.08 -9.47
CA ASP A 5 -15.76 11.35 -8.45
C ASP A 5 -15.30 9.89 -8.30
N LYS A 6 -14.07 9.59 -8.68
CA LYS A 6 -13.51 8.25 -8.60
C LYS A 6 -12.80 8.05 -7.28
N LYS A 7 -13.09 6.92 -6.66
CA LYS A 7 -12.38 6.41 -5.50
C LYS A 7 -11.17 5.61 -5.95
N VAL A 8 -10.12 5.57 -5.15
CA VAL A 8 -8.87 4.89 -5.49
C VAL A 8 -8.42 3.98 -4.35
N ILE A 9 -8.06 2.75 -4.70
CA ILE A 9 -7.32 1.86 -3.82
C ILE A 9 -5.91 1.69 -4.40
N LEU A 10 -4.90 2.05 -3.62
CA LEU A 10 -3.50 1.79 -3.91
C LEU A 10 -3.06 0.54 -3.14
N VAL A 11 -2.71 -0.51 -3.85
CA VAL A 11 -2.09 -1.71 -3.29
C VAL A 11 -0.59 -1.62 -3.53
N MET A 12 0.16 -1.52 -2.46
CA MET A 12 1.62 -1.41 -2.48
C MET A 12 2.19 -2.70 -1.91
N ILE A 13 2.49 -3.68 -2.78
CA ILE A 13 3.03 -4.99 -2.39
C ILE A 13 4.53 -4.82 -2.15
N ASP A 14 4.97 -4.88 -0.89
CA ASP A 14 6.38 -4.62 -0.55
C ASP A 14 7.32 -5.61 -1.23
N ALA A 15 8.42 -5.08 -1.77
CA ALA A 15 9.46 -5.79 -2.52
C ALA A 15 8.97 -6.59 -3.74
N GLN A 16 7.79 -6.29 -4.29
CA GLN A 16 7.30 -6.97 -5.49
C GLN A 16 8.10 -6.55 -6.73
N GLY A 17 8.91 -7.45 -7.23
CA GLY A 17 9.67 -7.23 -8.47
C GLY A 17 8.80 -7.36 -9.72
N PHE A 18 9.03 -6.47 -10.70
CA PHE A 18 8.28 -6.45 -11.97
C PHE A 18 8.29 -7.80 -12.70
N GLU A 19 9.44 -8.46 -12.83
CA GLU A 19 9.57 -9.73 -13.56
C GLU A 19 8.76 -10.85 -12.87
N THR A 20 8.77 -10.88 -11.54
CA THR A 20 7.98 -11.85 -10.78
C THR A 20 6.49 -11.55 -10.89
N ALA A 21 6.10 -10.29 -10.84
CA ALA A 21 4.70 -9.90 -11.05
C ALA A 21 4.18 -10.38 -12.41
N VAL A 22 4.92 -10.14 -13.49
CA VAL A 22 4.54 -10.62 -14.84
C VAL A 22 4.36 -12.14 -14.90
N LEU A 23 5.18 -12.89 -14.14
CA LEU A 23 5.11 -14.36 -14.13
C LEU A 23 4.02 -14.92 -13.21
N ARG A 24 3.58 -14.18 -12.21
CA ARG A 24 2.73 -14.68 -11.12
C ARG A 24 1.35 -14.02 -11.01
N ALA A 25 1.18 -12.83 -11.57
CA ALA A 25 -0.08 -12.09 -11.48
C ALA A 25 -1.07 -12.43 -12.63
N GLY A 26 -1.28 -13.71 -12.89
CA GLY A 26 -2.00 -14.20 -14.08
C GLY A 26 -3.34 -13.50 -14.37
N PHE A 27 -4.17 -13.26 -13.36
CA PHE A 27 -5.41 -12.51 -13.52
C PHE A 27 -5.16 -11.06 -13.99
N PHE A 28 -4.22 -10.36 -13.39
CA PHE A 28 -3.91 -8.96 -13.72
C PHE A 28 -3.19 -8.84 -15.06
N GLU A 29 -2.34 -9.82 -15.41
CA GLU A 29 -1.72 -9.91 -16.73
C GLU A 29 -2.81 -10.08 -17.81
N HIS A 30 -3.79 -10.95 -17.58
CA HIS A 30 -4.93 -11.11 -18.49
C HIS A 30 -5.73 -9.81 -18.67
N LEU A 31 -5.95 -9.03 -17.60
CA LEU A 31 -6.60 -7.72 -17.71
C LEU A 31 -5.78 -6.75 -18.58
N ALA A 32 -4.46 -6.75 -18.45
CA ALA A 32 -3.58 -5.90 -19.25
C ALA A 32 -3.59 -6.34 -20.74
N GLU A 33 -3.48 -7.64 -21.02
CA GLU A 33 -3.55 -8.19 -22.37
C GLU A 33 -4.88 -7.93 -23.06
N SER A 34 -5.98 -7.93 -22.29
CA SER A 34 -7.34 -7.63 -22.77
C SER A 34 -7.62 -6.13 -22.92
N GLY A 35 -6.67 -5.25 -22.62
CA GLY A 35 -6.83 -3.80 -22.68
C GLY A 35 -7.74 -3.21 -21.59
N LEU A 36 -8.02 -3.98 -20.54
CA LEU A 36 -8.82 -3.56 -19.37
C LEU A 36 -7.98 -2.92 -18.27
N ALA A 37 -6.66 -3.10 -18.32
CA ALA A 37 -5.69 -2.45 -17.43
C ALA A 37 -4.49 -1.94 -18.22
N ALA A 38 -3.77 -0.96 -17.65
CA ALA A 38 -2.49 -0.48 -18.17
C ALA A 38 -1.37 -0.98 -17.26
N LYS A 39 -0.28 -1.48 -17.85
CA LYS A 39 0.90 -1.98 -17.15
C LYS A 39 2.12 -1.17 -17.49
N TYR A 40 2.89 -0.79 -16.47
CA TYR A 40 4.10 -0.01 -16.60
C TYR A 40 5.24 -0.66 -15.82
N ARG A 41 6.44 -0.64 -16.40
CA ARG A 41 7.66 -0.94 -15.66
C ARG A 41 8.13 0.34 -14.98
N VAL A 42 8.15 0.34 -13.65
CA VAL A 42 8.64 1.46 -12.85
C VAL A 42 10.03 1.14 -12.31
N GLN A 43 10.92 2.11 -12.34
CA GLN A 43 12.22 2.02 -11.70
C GLN A 43 12.19 2.84 -10.42
N CYS A 44 12.43 2.18 -9.28
CA CYS A 44 12.52 2.88 -7.99
C CYS A 44 13.80 3.72 -7.89
N GLY A 45 13.76 4.71 -7.00
CA GLY A 45 14.93 5.52 -6.65
C GLY A 45 15.89 4.81 -5.69
N LEU A 46 16.91 5.56 -5.25
CA LEU A 46 17.88 5.10 -4.24
C LEU A 46 17.78 5.96 -2.97
N PRO A 47 17.93 5.37 -1.78
CA PRO A 47 18.03 3.92 -1.52
C PRO A 47 16.71 3.20 -1.78
N SER A 48 16.77 2.00 -2.35
CA SER A 48 15.60 1.14 -2.58
C SER A 48 15.25 0.39 -1.28
N SER A 49 14.89 1.14 -0.26
CA SER A 49 14.45 0.64 1.05
C SER A 49 12.99 1.01 1.26
N SER A 50 12.26 0.19 1.97
CA SER A 50 10.80 0.28 2.08
C SER A 50 10.32 1.65 2.56
N ARG A 51 10.71 2.12 3.73
CA ARG A 51 10.24 3.40 4.26
C ARG A 51 10.58 4.62 3.38
N PRO A 52 11.80 4.81 2.84
CA PRO A 52 12.07 5.84 1.84
C PRO A 52 11.19 5.74 0.58
N MET A 53 10.93 4.52 0.10
CA MET A 53 10.09 4.33 -1.08
C MET A 53 8.60 4.54 -0.80
N TYR A 54 8.09 4.19 0.38
CA TYR A 54 6.72 4.56 0.79
C TYR A 54 6.52 6.07 0.69
N GLU A 55 7.45 6.84 1.26
CA GLU A 55 7.40 8.31 1.21
C GLU A 55 7.50 8.81 -0.23
N THR A 56 8.38 8.22 -1.06
CA THR A 56 8.49 8.58 -2.48
C THR A 56 7.19 8.32 -3.24
N ILE A 57 6.57 7.15 -3.05
CA ILE A 57 5.31 6.77 -3.73
C ILE A 57 4.17 7.69 -3.29
N LEU A 58 4.06 7.96 -1.98
CA LEU A 58 2.93 8.67 -1.40
C LEU A 58 3.05 10.20 -1.53
N THR A 59 4.26 10.75 -1.75
CA THR A 59 4.50 12.19 -1.95
C THR A 59 4.81 12.58 -3.39
N GLY A 60 5.26 11.63 -4.22
CA GLY A 60 5.80 11.91 -5.55
C GLY A 60 7.18 12.59 -5.53
N LEU A 61 7.84 12.68 -4.37
CA LEU A 61 9.12 13.36 -4.20
C LEU A 61 10.29 12.36 -4.13
N PRO A 62 11.47 12.72 -4.63
CA PRO A 62 12.65 11.91 -4.45
C PRO A 62 13.18 11.99 -3.01
N VAL A 63 13.93 10.98 -2.58
CA VAL A 63 14.44 10.81 -1.21
C VAL A 63 15.14 12.07 -0.67
N HIS A 64 15.94 12.76 -1.48
CA HIS A 64 16.65 13.97 -1.04
C HIS A 64 15.72 15.17 -0.78
N ALA A 65 14.51 15.16 -1.34
CA ALA A 65 13.52 16.22 -1.14
C ALA A 65 12.62 15.93 0.08
N HIS A 66 12.15 14.70 0.25
CA HIS A 66 11.31 14.37 1.42
C HIS A 66 12.13 14.06 2.69
N GLY A 67 13.41 13.67 2.58
CA GLY A 67 14.33 13.52 3.71
C GLY A 67 14.10 12.28 4.58
N ILE A 68 13.40 11.26 4.10
CA ILE A 68 13.34 9.93 4.71
C ILE A 68 14.39 9.07 4.03
N TYR A 69 15.55 8.86 4.68
CA TYR A 69 16.73 8.27 4.05
C TYR A 69 16.92 6.78 4.35
N SER A 70 16.23 6.25 5.37
CA SER A 70 16.38 4.85 5.79
C SER A 70 15.15 4.35 6.53
N ASN A 71 15.05 3.03 6.70
CA ASN A 71 14.00 2.39 7.51
C ASN A 71 14.03 2.83 8.99
N GLN A 72 15.18 3.31 9.49
CA GLN A 72 15.36 3.82 10.86
C GLN A 72 14.93 5.29 11.02
N THR A 73 14.49 5.97 9.97
CA THR A 73 14.02 7.36 10.07
C THR A 73 12.61 7.40 10.67
N VAL A 74 12.53 7.40 12.01
CA VAL A 74 11.27 7.41 12.76
C VAL A 74 10.82 8.85 12.98
N ARG A 75 9.94 9.34 12.14
CA ARG A 75 9.28 10.65 12.27
C ARG A 75 8.13 10.76 11.30
N ARG A 76 7.20 11.67 11.59
CA ARG A 76 6.13 12.05 10.65
C ARG A 76 6.71 12.72 9.40
N SER A 77 6.07 12.46 8.27
CA SER A 77 6.31 13.20 7.01
C SER A 77 6.09 14.70 7.19
N ARG A 78 6.88 15.49 6.46
CA ARG A 78 6.75 16.95 6.39
C ARG A 78 6.27 17.41 5.01
N CYS A 79 5.97 16.45 4.14
CA CYS A 79 5.60 16.71 2.76
C CYS A 79 4.09 16.50 2.56
N GLU A 80 3.54 17.23 1.61
CA GLU A 80 2.21 16.91 1.11
C GLU A 80 2.22 15.49 0.55
N ASN A 81 1.20 14.72 0.85
CA ASN A 81 1.11 13.30 0.51
C ASN A 81 -0.34 12.95 0.12
N LEU A 82 -0.56 11.75 -0.41
CA LEU A 82 -1.88 11.34 -0.89
C LEU A 82 -2.96 11.41 0.19
N PHE A 83 -2.64 11.15 1.46
CA PHE A 83 -3.62 11.27 2.54
C PHE A 83 -3.97 12.74 2.82
N SER A 84 -2.96 13.60 2.98
CA SER A 84 -3.17 15.04 3.23
C SER A 84 -3.88 15.72 2.06
N LEU A 85 -3.55 15.37 0.81
CA LEU A 85 -4.26 15.85 -0.39
C LEU A 85 -5.72 15.44 -0.41
N THR A 86 -6.01 14.18 -0.07
CA THR A 86 -7.38 13.66 -0.01
C THR A 86 -8.20 14.49 0.97
N ARG A 87 -7.69 14.73 2.18
CA ARG A 87 -8.35 15.56 3.19
C ARG A 87 -8.49 17.03 2.78
N ALA A 88 -7.47 17.61 2.15
CA ALA A 88 -7.52 18.99 1.67
C ALA A 88 -8.64 19.23 0.63
N HIS A 89 -9.07 18.16 -0.07
CA HIS A 89 -10.19 18.19 -1.00
C HIS A 89 -11.53 17.75 -0.38
N GLY A 90 -11.61 17.63 0.95
CA GLY A 90 -12.83 17.24 1.66
C GLY A 90 -13.23 15.78 1.42
N ARG A 91 -12.25 14.93 1.09
CA ARG A 91 -12.41 13.51 0.84
C ARG A 91 -11.86 12.69 2.01
N SER A 92 -12.37 11.49 2.19
CA SER A 92 -11.96 10.57 3.25
C SER A 92 -10.89 9.59 2.79
N ASN A 93 -10.05 9.15 3.73
CA ASN A 93 -9.02 8.18 3.44
C ASN A 93 -8.91 7.08 4.50
N ALA A 94 -8.26 5.97 4.12
CA ALA A 94 -7.96 4.88 5.04
C ALA A 94 -6.63 4.19 4.68
N ALA A 95 -6.07 3.44 5.64
CA ALA A 95 -4.90 2.62 5.42
C ALA A 95 -4.98 1.30 6.19
N ALA A 96 -4.75 0.18 5.50
CA ALA A 96 -4.41 -1.11 6.09
C ALA A 96 -2.94 -1.39 5.73
N ALA A 97 -2.02 -1.22 6.69
CA ALA A 97 -0.60 -1.11 6.34
C ALA A 97 0.35 -1.45 7.50
N TYR A 98 1.62 -1.61 7.16
CA TYR A 98 2.69 -1.74 8.13
C TYR A 98 2.82 -0.48 9.01
N GLY A 99 3.20 -0.64 10.28
CA GLY A 99 3.25 0.43 11.28
C GLY A 99 4.11 1.64 10.88
N TRP A 100 5.06 1.47 9.95
CA TRP A 100 5.83 2.61 9.42
C TRP A 100 4.97 3.60 8.64
N VAL A 101 3.85 3.18 8.05
CA VAL A 101 2.87 4.09 7.43
C VAL A 101 2.17 4.92 8.50
N SER A 102 1.84 4.33 9.65
CA SER A 102 1.34 5.09 10.81
C SER A 102 2.37 6.13 11.26
N GLU A 103 3.64 5.76 11.46
CA GLU A 103 4.69 6.70 11.87
C GLU A 103 4.91 7.86 10.89
N LEU A 104 4.71 7.61 9.59
CA LEU A 104 4.88 8.65 8.57
C LEU A 104 3.69 9.63 8.49
N TYR A 105 2.47 9.15 8.73
CA TYR A 105 1.27 9.93 8.38
C TYR A 105 0.26 10.12 9.50
N THR A 106 0.50 9.53 10.69
CA THR A 106 -0.27 9.83 11.91
C THR A 106 0.55 10.65 12.91
N ASP A 107 -0.04 10.95 14.07
CA ASP A 107 0.65 11.63 15.17
C ASP A 107 1.37 10.64 16.12
N HIS A 108 1.49 9.38 15.72
CA HIS A 108 2.04 8.27 16.51
C HIS A 108 3.42 7.83 15.95
N ALA A 109 4.49 8.46 16.43
CA ALA A 109 5.86 8.07 16.12
C ALA A 109 6.74 8.19 17.39
N PRO A 110 7.35 7.10 17.88
CA PRO A 110 7.33 5.74 17.31
C PRO A 110 5.96 5.04 17.48
N PHE A 111 5.70 4.07 16.61
CA PHE A 111 4.47 3.26 16.64
C PHE A 111 4.47 2.29 17.84
N ASP A 112 3.37 2.27 18.60
CA ASP A 112 3.10 1.30 19.66
C ASP A 112 1.97 0.38 19.21
N LEU A 113 2.25 -0.91 19.00
CA LEU A 113 1.29 -1.89 18.53
C LEU A 113 0.03 -1.98 19.42
N TYR A 114 0.17 -1.78 20.72
CA TYR A 114 -0.96 -1.90 21.64
C TYR A 114 -1.83 -0.65 21.72
N ALA A 115 -1.24 0.52 21.43
CA ALA A 115 -1.95 1.79 21.47
C ALA A 115 -2.42 2.25 20.08
N ASP A 116 -1.60 2.02 19.05
CA ASP A 116 -1.72 2.68 17.75
C ASP A 116 -2.19 1.74 16.63
N ARG A 117 -2.42 0.44 16.93
CA ARG A 117 -2.87 -0.54 15.92
C ARG A 117 -4.09 -0.07 15.14
N MET A 118 -5.02 0.61 15.81
CA MET A 118 -6.28 1.02 15.21
C MET A 118 -6.47 2.53 15.32
N CYS A 119 -6.41 3.23 14.19
CA CYS A 119 -6.78 4.63 14.05
C CYS A 119 -8.22 4.71 13.49
N LEU A 120 -9.23 4.82 14.35
CA LEU A 120 -10.64 4.81 13.92
C LEU A 120 -11.30 6.19 13.92
N GLN A 121 -10.65 7.21 14.50
CA GLN A 121 -11.20 8.57 14.69
C GLN A 121 -10.32 9.66 14.09
N GLY A 122 -9.38 9.28 13.25
CA GLY A 122 -8.41 10.17 12.63
C GLY A 122 -7.20 10.50 13.51
N SER A 123 -6.02 10.47 12.92
CA SER A 123 -4.77 10.95 13.51
C SER A 123 -3.86 11.42 12.39
N GLY A 124 -3.28 12.60 12.55
CA GLY A 124 -2.42 13.18 11.51
C GLY A 124 -3.15 13.36 10.18
N ASP A 125 -2.66 12.70 9.12
CA ASP A 125 -3.22 12.77 7.78
C ASP A 125 -4.18 11.61 7.46
N ILE A 126 -4.22 10.55 8.30
CA ILE A 126 -5.04 9.36 8.09
C ILE A 126 -6.34 9.47 8.89
N ASP A 127 -7.50 9.26 8.21
CA ASP A 127 -8.80 9.28 8.86
C ASP A 127 -9.11 7.96 9.56
N HIS A 128 -8.80 6.83 8.90
CA HIS A 128 -9.05 5.50 9.45
C HIS A 128 -7.88 4.56 9.12
N GLY A 129 -7.42 3.77 10.09
CA GLY A 129 -6.29 2.88 9.86
C GLY A 129 -6.32 1.62 10.71
N ILE A 130 -5.77 0.53 10.15
CA ILE A 130 -5.39 -0.67 10.87
C ILE A 130 -3.96 -0.99 10.49
N PHE A 131 -3.08 -1.06 11.52
CA PHE A 131 -1.67 -1.20 11.32
C PHE A 131 -1.12 -2.46 11.99
N TYR A 132 -0.12 -3.07 11.37
CA TYR A 132 0.59 -4.23 11.90
C TYR A 132 2.10 -3.96 11.95
N MET A 133 2.87 -4.79 12.66
CA MET A 133 4.32 -4.60 12.84
C MET A 133 5.13 -5.87 12.64
N GLU A 134 4.48 -7.01 12.43
CA GLU A 134 5.16 -8.28 12.18
C GLU A 134 5.22 -8.54 10.67
N ASP A 135 6.42 -8.77 10.11
CA ASP A 135 6.60 -9.02 8.67
C ASP A 135 5.85 -10.28 8.23
N THR A 136 5.63 -11.22 9.17
CA THR A 136 4.85 -12.44 8.99
C THR A 136 3.34 -12.27 9.16
N TYR A 137 2.84 -11.03 9.41
CA TYR A 137 1.40 -10.80 9.47
C TYR A 137 0.76 -11.27 8.17
N PRO A 138 -0.22 -12.20 8.22
CA PRO A 138 -0.72 -12.80 6.99
C PRO A 138 -1.37 -11.77 6.06
N ASP A 139 -0.96 -11.71 4.80
CA ASP A 139 -1.57 -10.84 3.80
C ASP A 139 -3.09 -11.08 3.70
N SER A 140 -3.58 -12.31 3.91
CA SER A 140 -5.01 -12.62 3.95
C SER A 140 -5.76 -11.87 5.05
N HIS A 141 -5.14 -11.67 6.21
CA HIS A 141 -5.72 -10.88 7.30
C HIS A 141 -5.65 -9.39 7.00
N LEU A 142 -4.57 -8.94 6.41
CA LEU A 142 -4.43 -7.55 5.96
C LEU A 142 -5.50 -7.18 4.92
N TYR A 143 -5.74 -8.04 3.93
CA TYR A 143 -6.81 -7.82 2.95
C TYR A 143 -8.20 -7.84 3.61
N ALA A 144 -8.41 -8.65 4.65
CA ALA A 144 -9.64 -8.63 5.43
C ALA A 144 -9.78 -7.32 6.24
N ASP A 145 -8.69 -6.82 6.83
CA ASP A 145 -8.66 -5.51 7.51
C ASP A 145 -8.98 -4.37 6.53
N ALA A 146 -8.40 -4.40 5.33
CA ALA A 146 -8.69 -3.44 4.27
C ALA A 146 -10.17 -3.47 3.85
N GLU A 147 -10.72 -4.67 3.65
CA GLU A 147 -12.14 -4.85 3.30
C GLU A 147 -13.06 -4.36 4.41
N MET A 148 -12.70 -4.56 5.67
CA MET A 148 -13.44 -4.04 6.81
C MET A 148 -13.44 -2.51 6.80
N LEU A 149 -12.28 -1.86 6.64
CA LEU A 149 -12.19 -0.39 6.53
C LEU A 149 -13.02 0.13 5.36
N ARG A 150 -12.95 -0.53 4.21
CA ARG A 150 -13.72 -0.17 3.02
C ARG A 150 -15.22 -0.21 3.25
N LEU A 151 -15.71 -1.29 3.87
CA LEU A 151 -17.14 -1.49 4.15
C LEU A 151 -17.67 -0.54 5.23
N MET A 152 -16.86 -0.22 6.24
CA MET A 152 -17.27 0.63 7.35
C MET A 152 -17.25 2.12 6.99
N TYR A 153 -16.25 2.57 6.24
CA TYR A 153 -15.97 4.00 6.05
C TYR A 153 -16.10 4.47 4.61
N HIS A 154 -16.16 3.56 3.63
CA HIS A 154 -16.24 3.89 2.19
C HIS A 154 -15.24 4.96 1.74
N PRO A 155 -13.94 4.87 2.11
CA PRO A 155 -12.98 5.93 1.87
C PRO A 155 -12.85 6.27 0.38
N ASP A 156 -12.53 7.51 0.07
CA ASP A 156 -12.25 7.94 -1.30
C ASP A 156 -10.84 7.52 -1.76
N PHE A 157 -9.89 7.45 -0.82
CA PHE A 157 -8.55 6.90 -1.03
C PHE A 157 -8.25 5.84 0.04
N MET A 158 -7.75 4.68 -0.38
CA MET A 158 -7.31 3.65 0.56
C MET A 158 -5.94 3.09 0.14
N LEU A 159 -5.02 3.02 1.11
CA LEU A 159 -3.76 2.29 0.98
C LEU A 159 -3.92 0.89 1.56
N VAL A 160 -3.47 -0.12 0.81
CA VAL A 160 -3.32 -1.51 1.28
C VAL A 160 -1.87 -1.94 1.06
N HIS A 161 -1.20 -2.36 2.12
CA HIS A 161 0.24 -2.61 2.06
C HIS A 161 0.59 -4.00 2.60
N PRO A 162 0.55 -5.05 1.74
CA PRO A 162 0.97 -6.41 2.08
C PRO A 162 2.50 -6.55 2.13
N MET A 163 3.01 -7.43 3.03
CA MET A 163 4.42 -7.57 3.37
C MET A 163 5.00 -8.97 3.09
N ASN A 164 4.15 -10.00 2.89
CA ASN A 164 4.68 -11.37 2.87
C ASN A 164 5.62 -11.66 1.69
N VAL A 165 5.56 -10.88 0.61
CA VAL A 165 6.52 -11.00 -0.49
C VAL A 165 7.91 -10.52 -0.07
N ASP A 166 8.00 -9.42 0.68
CA ASP A 166 9.25 -8.90 1.25
C ASP A 166 9.84 -9.88 2.27
N ASP A 167 9.02 -10.39 3.19
CA ASP A 167 9.43 -11.36 4.21
C ASP A 167 10.05 -12.63 3.58
N GLU A 168 9.42 -13.18 2.54
CA GLU A 168 9.97 -14.33 1.82
C GLU A 168 11.21 -13.95 0.98
N GLY A 169 11.26 -12.75 0.45
CA GLY A 169 12.44 -12.20 -0.22
C GLY A 169 13.66 -12.12 0.70
N HIS A 170 13.46 -11.68 1.95
CA HIS A 170 14.50 -11.62 2.97
C HIS A 170 14.99 -13.00 3.41
N LYS A 171 14.09 -13.98 3.55
CA LYS A 171 14.44 -15.37 3.96
C LYS A 171 15.11 -16.17 2.86
N HIS A 172 14.66 -15.99 1.61
CA HIS A 172 14.96 -16.93 0.52
C HIS A 172 15.52 -16.28 -0.75
N THR A 173 15.66 -14.96 -0.79
CA THR A 173 16.02 -14.14 -1.95
C THR A 173 14.90 -14.02 -3.02
N SER A 174 14.96 -12.97 -3.82
CA SER A 174 13.95 -12.70 -4.87
C SER A 174 13.94 -13.70 -6.04
N ALA A 175 14.95 -14.56 -6.14
CA ALA A 175 15.03 -15.60 -7.16
C ALA A 175 14.47 -16.95 -6.69
N SER A 176 14.02 -17.05 -5.45
CA SER A 176 13.54 -18.29 -4.86
C SER A 176 12.13 -18.67 -5.32
N ARG A 177 11.80 -19.96 -5.13
CA ARG A 177 10.45 -20.46 -5.36
C ARG A 177 9.46 -19.91 -4.33
N GLU A 178 9.92 -19.74 -3.10
CA GLU A 178 9.15 -19.23 -1.95
C GLU A 178 8.70 -17.79 -2.20
N TYR A 179 9.60 -16.92 -2.64
CA TYR A 179 9.27 -15.55 -3.04
C TYR A 179 8.27 -15.53 -4.20
N GLY A 180 8.47 -16.35 -5.23
CA GLY A 180 7.55 -16.48 -6.35
C GLY A 180 6.15 -16.96 -5.90
N HIS A 181 6.08 -17.88 -4.93
CA HIS A 181 4.83 -18.36 -4.37
C HIS A 181 4.13 -17.31 -3.52
N ALA A 182 4.85 -16.56 -2.68
CA ALA A 182 4.27 -15.47 -1.92
C ALA A 182 3.66 -14.39 -2.84
N SER A 183 4.36 -14.05 -3.92
CA SER A 183 3.84 -13.15 -4.96
C SER A 183 2.53 -13.67 -5.57
N GLU A 184 2.48 -14.93 -5.97
CA GLU A 184 1.27 -15.57 -6.53
C GLU A 184 0.11 -15.52 -5.54
N VAL A 185 0.33 -15.91 -4.28
CA VAL A 185 -0.69 -15.89 -3.21
C VAL A 185 -1.22 -14.48 -2.97
N SER A 186 -0.35 -13.46 -2.92
CA SER A 186 -0.76 -12.07 -2.72
C SER A 186 -1.65 -11.58 -3.88
N PHE A 187 -1.29 -11.88 -5.13
CA PHE A 187 -2.11 -11.53 -6.29
C PHE A 187 -3.43 -12.31 -6.35
N ASP A 188 -3.46 -13.58 -5.97
CA ASP A 188 -4.69 -14.38 -5.93
C ASP A 188 -5.69 -13.83 -4.90
N GLN A 189 -5.21 -13.44 -3.73
CA GLN A 189 -6.05 -12.80 -2.72
C GLN A 189 -6.60 -11.46 -3.19
N LEU A 190 -5.76 -10.65 -3.85
CA LEU A 190 -6.19 -9.39 -4.42
C LEU A 190 -7.24 -9.59 -5.53
N ALA A 191 -7.08 -10.62 -6.36
CA ALA A 191 -8.05 -10.95 -7.41
C ALA A 191 -9.45 -11.26 -6.85
N ILE A 192 -9.53 -11.91 -5.67
CA ILE A 192 -10.82 -12.18 -4.99
C ILE A 192 -11.56 -10.88 -4.62
N LEU A 193 -10.82 -9.83 -4.26
CA LEU A 193 -11.40 -8.53 -3.86
C LEU A 193 -11.62 -7.59 -5.04
N PHE A 194 -10.94 -7.83 -6.15
CA PHE A 194 -10.91 -6.93 -7.31
C PHE A 194 -12.31 -6.58 -7.83
N ASP A 195 -13.14 -7.59 -8.09
CA ASP A 195 -14.50 -7.37 -8.62
C ASP A 195 -15.38 -6.60 -7.66
N ARG A 196 -15.24 -6.84 -6.35
CA ARG A 196 -15.98 -6.10 -5.30
C ARG A 196 -15.57 -4.63 -5.28
N TRP A 197 -14.28 -4.36 -5.30
CA TRP A 197 -13.74 -3.00 -5.27
C TRP A 197 -14.11 -2.23 -6.54
N ARG A 198 -13.99 -2.88 -7.70
CA ARG A 198 -14.41 -2.30 -8.98
C ARG A 198 -15.92 -2.05 -9.03
N GLY A 199 -16.71 -3.00 -8.53
CA GLY A 199 -18.18 -2.90 -8.45
C GLY A 199 -18.64 -1.71 -7.58
N ASP A 200 -17.89 -1.35 -6.55
CA ASP A 200 -18.14 -0.19 -5.67
C ASP A 200 -17.49 1.12 -6.18
N GLY A 201 -16.98 1.12 -7.41
CA GLY A 201 -16.51 2.33 -8.11
C GLY A 201 -15.06 2.71 -7.84
N TYR A 202 -14.25 1.82 -7.27
CA TYR A 202 -12.82 2.09 -7.09
C TYR A 202 -12.02 1.83 -8.36
N ASP A 203 -11.12 2.75 -8.68
CA ASP A 203 -9.98 2.46 -9.53
C ASP A 203 -8.87 1.85 -8.66
N ILE A 204 -8.18 0.83 -9.18
CA ILE A 204 -7.19 0.07 -8.42
C ILE A 204 -5.83 0.27 -9.07
N LEU A 205 -4.87 0.74 -8.27
CA LEU A 205 -3.46 0.84 -8.63
C LEU A 205 -2.68 -0.20 -7.83
N ILE A 206 -1.84 -0.97 -8.51
CA ILE A 206 -0.96 -1.97 -7.89
C ILE A 206 0.47 -1.59 -8.22
N THR A 207 1.32 -1.54 -7.20
CA THR A 207 2.76 -1.28 -7.32
C THR A 207 3.55 -2.11 -6.32
N GLY A 208 4.87 -2.19 -6.49
CA GLY A 208 5.78 -2.86 -5.58
C GLY A 208 7.13 -2.19 -5.50
#